data_9764f342ddc5cc6ba2de1533d6ce4659
#
_entry.id   9764f342ddc5cc6ba2de1533d6ce4659
#
_cell.length_a   1.000
_cell.length_b   1.000
_cell.length_c   1.000
_cell.angle_alpha   90.00
_cell.angle_beta   90.00
_cell.angle_gamma   90.00
#
_symmetry.space_group_name_H-M   'P 1'
#
loop_
_entity.id
_entity.type
_entity.pdbx_description
1 polymer ?
#
loop_
_entity_poly.entity_id
_entity_poly.type
_entity_poly.pdbx_seq_one_letter_code
_entity_poly.pdbx_strand_id
1 'polypeptide(L)'
;MLKIEHIGLAVKNFEQSIPLFEQLLSTPCYKTELVASEKVNTAFFRVGETKIELLESTEPEGVIAKFIEKKGEGMHHIAFEVADIEAEMKRLSDLG
;
A
#
# COMPACT_ATOMS: atom_id res chain seq x y z
N MET A 1 12.08 -9.94 -11.93
CA MET A 1 11.63 -9.27 -10.69
C MET A 1 12.23 -9.96 -9.49
N LEU A 2 12.67 -9.19 -8.49
CA LEU A 2 13.38 -9.76 -7.35
C LEU A 2 12.45 -10.14 -6.20
N LYS A 3 11.46 -9.30 -5.91
CA LYS A 3 10.51 -9.57 -4.82
C LYS A 3 9.32 -8.61 -4.92
N ILE A 4 8.28 -8.91 -4.16
CA ILE A 4 7.21 -7.94 -3.91
C ILE A 4 7.75 -6.99 -2.84
N GLU A 5 7.93 -5.72 -3.21
CA GLU A 5 8.48 -4.72 -2.29
C GLU A 5 7.42 -4.31 -1.27
N HIS A 6 6.22 -3.98 -1.74
CA HIS A 6 5.11 -3.72 -0.84
C HIS A 6 3.75 -3.96 -1.49
N ILE A 7 2.75 -4.10 -0.64
CA ILE A 7 1.34 -4.20 -1.03
C ILE A 7 0.62 -3.07 -0.31
N GLY A 8 -0.09 -2.23 -1.07
CA GLY A 8 -0.87 -1.13 -0.53
C GLY A 8 -2.33 -1.49 -0.41
N LEU A 9 -2.89 -1.35 0.79
CA LEU A 9 -4.29 -1.68 1.09
C LEU A 9 -5.02 -0.40 1.50
N ALA A 10 -6.12 -0.09 0.81
CA ALA A 10 -6.95 1.06 1.14
C ALA A 10 -7.88 0.69 2.30
N VAL A 11 -7.86 1.49 3.37
CA VAL A 11 -8.68 1.27 4.55
C VAL A 11 -9.42 2.56 4.92
N LYS A 12 -10.57 2.41 5.56
CA LYS A 12 -11.40 3.56 5.92
C LYS A 12 -10.79 4.38 7.05
N ASN A 13 -10.24 3.72 8.07
CA ASN A 13 -9.59 4.44 9.17
C ASN A 13 -8.58 3.56 9.90
N PHE A 14 -7.55 4.22 10.43
CA PHE A 14 -6.47 3.54 11.16
C PHE A 14 -6.88 3.09 12.54
N GLU A 15 -7.84 3.77 13.15
CA GLU A 15 -8.29 3.42 14.49
C GLU A 15 -8.75 1.95 14.57
N GLN A 16 -9.43 1.48 13.54
CA GLN A 16 -9.88 0.10 13.47
C GLN A 16 -8.90 -0.80 12.74
N SER A 17 -8.28 -0.30 11.69
CA SER A 17 -7.47 -1.14 10.80
C SER A 17 -6.10 -1.48 11.35
N ILE A 18 -5.42 -0.55 12.03
CA ILE A 18 -4.10 -0.85 12.57
C ILE A 18 -4.17 -1.98 13.60
N PRO A 19 -5.05 -1.94 14.62
CA PRO A 19 -5.14 -3.06 15.56
C PRO A 19 -5.50 -4.39 14.89
N LEU A 20 -6.40 -4.34 13.91
CA LEU A 20 -6.80 -5.55 13.18
C LEU A 20 -5.60 -6.20 12.48
N PHE A 21 -4.82 -5.39 11.76
CA PHE A 21 -3.67 -5.92 11.02
C PHE A 21 -2.52 -6.31 11.93
N GLU A 22 -2.36 -5.65 13.08
CA GLU A 22 -1.38 -6.10 14.07
C GLU A 22 -1.71 -7.50 14.56
N GLN A 23 -2.97 -7.79 14.79
CA GLN A 23 -3.41 -9.14 15.18
C GLN A 23 -3.27 -10.13 14.05
N LEU A 24 -3.75 -9.76 12.87
CA LEU A 24 -3.73 -10.64 11.71
C LEU A 24 -2.31 -11.06 11.32
N LEU A 25 -1.40 -10.10 11.32
CA LEU A 25 -0.02 -10.33 10.90
C LEU A 25 0.91 -10.74 12.05
N SER A 26 0.42 -10.70 13.29
CA SER A 26 1.20 -10.95 14.49
C SER A 26 2.46 -10.11 14.54
N THR A 27 2.35 -8.85 14.15
CA THR A 27 3.47 -7.93 14.12
C THR A 27 2.97 -6.50 14.36
N PRO A 28 3.75 -5.66 15.04
CA PRO A 28 3.31 -4.28 15.30
C PRO A 28 3.44 -3.41 14.05
N CYS A 29 2.60 -2.37 13.98
CA CYS A 29 2.83 -1.29 13.05
C CYS A 29 4.11 -0.57 13.49
N TYR A 30 5.12 -0.51 12.62
CA TYR A 30 6.41 0.05 13.04
C TYR A 30 6.58 1.52 12.68
N LYS A 31 5.67 2.07 11.89
CA LYS A 31 5.79 3.45 11.44
C LYS A 31 4.48 3.91 10.83
N THR A 32 4.16 5.18 11.00
CA THR A 32 3.11 5.85 10.23
C THR A 32 3.72 7.08 9.58
N GLU A 33 3.16 7.48 8.44
CA GLU A 33 3.70 8.59 7.67
C GLU A 33 2.56 9.33 6.96
N LEU A 34 2.59 10.65 7.03
CA LEU A 34 1.65 11.48 6.29
C LEU A 34 2.29 11.90 4.97
N VAL A 35 1.65 11.58 3.86
CA VAL A 35 2.06 12.04 2.54
C VAL A 35 1.07 13.10 2.10
N ALA A 36 1.33 14.34 2.49
CA ALA A 36 0.41 15.46 2.32
C ALA A 36 0.07 15.74 0.85
N SER A 37 1.04 15.58 -0.04
CA SER A 37 0.83 15.80 -1.48
C SER A 37 -0.20 14.85 -2.08
N GLU A 38 -0.37 13.66 -1.48
CA GLU A 38 -1.32 12.66 -1.95
C GLU A 38 -2.53 12.53 -1.03
N LYS A 39 -2.59 13.34 0.02
CA LYS A 39 -3.70 13.36 0.97
C LYS A 39 -3.93 11.99 1.61
N VAL A 40 -2.86 11.35 2.02
CA VAL A 40 -2.91 9.99 2.56
C VAL A 40 -2.00 9.83 3.78
N ASN A 41 -2.48 9.07 4.76
CA ASN A 41 -1.67 8.54 5.87
C ASN A 41 -1.32 7.10 5.52
N THR A 42 -0.08 6.71 5.75
CA THR A 42 0.39 5.35 5.49
C THR A 42 0.87 4.72 6.79
N ALA A 43 0.42 3.50 7.06
CA ALA A 43 0.89 2.70 8.20
C ALA A 43 1.63 1.49 7.68
N PHE A 44 2.79 1.21 8.23
CA PHE A 44 3.71 0.19 7.71
C PHE A 44 3.82 -1.02 8.62
N PHE A 45 3.72 -2.20 7.99
CA PHE A 45 3.98 -3.49 8.64
C PHE A 45 5.01 -4.23 7.80
N ARG A 46 5.82 -5.06 8.45
CA ARG A 46 6.79 -5.88 7.74
C ARG A 46 6.44 -7.36 7.86
N VAL A 47 6.34 -8.02 6.72
CA VAL A 47 6.10 -9.46 6.64
C VAL A 47 7.20 -10.05 5.78
N GLY A 48 8.21 -10.65 6.43
CA GLY A 48 9.41 -11.10 5.72
C GLY A 48 10.12 -9.91 5.08
N GLU A 49 10.33 -9.97 3.78
CA GLU A 49 10.96 -8.88 3.04
C GLU A 49 9.94 -7.94 2.37
N THR A 50 8.65 -8.20 2.58
CA THR A 50 7.57 -7.41 1.97
C THR A 50 6.98 -6.47 3.01
N LYS A 51 6.71 -5.23 2.63
CA LYS A 51 5.98 -4.29 3.47
C LYS A 51 4.50 -4.37 3.14
N ILE A 52 3.67 -4.37 4.17
CA ILE A 52 2.24 -4.17 4.02
C ILE A 52 1.96 -2.74 4.44
N GLU A 53 1.33 -1.97 3.57
CA GLU A 53 1.05 -0.55 3.81
C GLU A 53 -0.45 -0.32 3.83
N LEU A 54 -0.97 0.18 4.95
CA LEU A 54 -2.36 0.59 5.03
C LEU A 54 -2.43 2.05 4.63
N LEU A 55 -3.38 2.38 3.76
CA LEU A 55 -3.55 3.71 3.21
C LEU A 55 -4.89 4.28 3.65
N GLU A 56 -4.84 5.39 4.39
CA GLU A 56 -6.04 6.07 4.87
C GLU A 56 -6.06 7.47 4.28
N SER A 57 -7.17 7.85 3.65
CA SER A 57 -7.29 9.20 3.10
C SER A 57 -7.43 10.23 4.22
N THR A 58 -6.77 11.38 4.05
CA THR A 58 -6.91 12.49 4.99
C THR A 58 -8.04 13.44 4.58
N GLU A 59 -8.54 13.31 3.36
CA GLU A 59 -9.57 14.20 2.81
C GLU A 59 -10.51 13.44 1.88
N PRO A 60 -11.80 13.88 1.81
CA PRO A 60 -12.79 13.19 0.94
C PRO A 60 -12.44 13.16 -0.54
N GLU A 61 -11.67 14.13 -1.02
CA GLU A 61 -11.28 14.20 -2.43
C GLU A 61 -9.98 13.47 -2.73
N GLY A 62 -9.36 12.85 -1.74
CA GLY A 62 -8.12 12.10 -1.94
C GLY A 62 -8.32 10.86 -2.80
N VAL A 63 -7.23 10.38 -3.41
CA VAL A 63 -7.26 9.21 -4.31
C VAL A 63 -7.78 7.97 -3.57
N ILE A 64 -7.33 7.77 -2.34
CA ILE A 64 -7.75 6.60 -1.55
C ILE A 64 -9.23 6.70 -1.16
N ALA A 65 -9.71 7.90 -0.80
CA ALA A 65 -11.12 8.08 -0.48
C ALA A 65 -12.00 7.74 -1.69
N LYS A 66 -11.60 8.18 -2.88
CA LYS A 66 -12.33 7.89 -4.11
C LYS A 66 -12.28 6.41 -4.48
N PHE A 67 -11.13 5.76 -4.22
CA PHE A 67 -11.00 4.33 -4.44
C PHE A 67 -11.98 3.56 -3.56
N ILE A 68 -12.05 3.90 -2.27
CA ILE A 68 -12.95 3.23 -1.32
C ILE A 68 -14.41 3.46 -1.69
N GLU A 69 -14.74 4.67 -2.12
CA GLU A 69 -16.10 5.01 -2.55
C GLU A 69 -16.56 4.11 -3.70
N LYS A 70 -15.67 3.82 -4.64
CA LYS A 70 -16.03 3.02 -5.82
C LYS A 70 -15.88 1.53 -5.60
N LYS A 71 -14.87 1.09 -4.87
CA LYS A 71 -14.49 -0.31 -4.78
C LYS A 71 -14.50 -0.89 -3.38
N GLY A 72 -14.69 -0.04 -2.37
CA GLY A 72 -14.59 -0.48 -0.98
C GLY A 72 -13.16 -0.60 -0.52
N GLU A 73 -12.99 -1.08 0.72
CA GLU A 73 -11.66 -1.35 1.27
C GLU A 73 -11.03 -2.53 0.55
N GLY A 74 -9.72 -2.51 0.40
CA GLY A 74 -9.02 -3.63 -0.21
C GLY A 74 -7.71 -3.23 -0.86
N MET A 75 -7.16 -4.15 -1.63
CA MET A 75 -5.88 -3.94 -2.29
C MET A 75 -5.98 -2.80 -3.30
N HIS A 76 -5.10 -1.83 -3.15
CA HIS A 76 -5.00 -0.69 -4.05
C HIS A 76 -3.87 -0.87 -5.06
N HIS A 77 -2.72 -1.36 -4.61
CA HIS A 77 -1.59 -1.56 -5.51
C HIS A 77 -0.58 -2.57 -4.96
N ILE A 78 0.25 -3.08 -5.86
CA ILE A 78 1.40 -3.93 -5.53
C ILE A 78 2.60 -3.32 -6.20
N ALA A 79 3.71 -3.20 -5.48
CA ALA A 79 4.98 -2.72 -6.02
C ALA A 79 5.99 -3.86 -6.00
N PHE A 80 6.69 -4.02 -7.11
CA PHE A 80 7.73 -5.05 -7.26
C PHE A 80 9.10 -4.40 -7.27
N GLU A 81 10.05 -5.04 -6.59
CA GLU A 81 11.44 -4.62 -6.69
C GLU A 81 12.05 -5.29 -7.93
N VAL A 82 12.74 -4.49 -8.74
CA VAL A 82 13.40 -4.98 -9.95
C VAL A 82 14.86 -4.52 -9.95
N ALA A 83 15.72 -5.27 -10.65
CA ALA A 83 17.13 -4.93 -10.74
C ALA A 83 17.37 -3.71 -11.64
N ASP A 84 16.58 -3.60 -12.71
CA ASP A 84 16.71 -2.52 -13.71
C ASP A 84 15.31 -2.17 -14.20
N ILE A 85 14.81 -1.02 -13.76
CA ILE A 85 13.43 -0.63 -14.09
C ILE A 85 13.23 -0.42 -15.60
N GLU A 86 14.20 0.13 -16.29
CA GLU A 86 14.06 0.37 -17.73
C GLU A 86 14.03 -0.94 -18.51
N ALA A 87 14.93 -1.86 -18.17
CA ALA A 87 14.93 -3.18 -18.80
C ALA A 87 13.64 -3.93 -18.55
N GLU A 88 13.09 -3.84 -17.33
CA GLU A 88 11.85 -4.50 -16.97
C GLU A 88 10.65 -3.89 -17.69
N MET A 89 10.63 -2.58 -17.83
CA MET A 89 9.58 -1.88 -18.58
C MET A 89 9.58 -2.31 -20.04
N LYS A 90 10.77 -2.42 -20.63
CA LYS A 90 10.91 -2.87 -22.01
C LYS A 90 10.42 -4.33 -22.17
N ARG A 91 10.84 -5.19 -21.25
CA ARG A 91 10.42 -6.59 -21.29
C ARG A 91 8.89 -6.72 -21.22
N LEU A 92 8.26 -6.00 -20.31
CA LEU A 92 6.81 -6.04 -20.14
C LEU A 92 6.09 -5.42 -21.35
N SER A 93 6.64 -4.35 -21.90
CA SER A 93 6.09 -3.70 -23.09
C SER A 93 6.13 -4.66 -24.28
N ASP A 94 7.21 -5.44 -24.44
CA ASP A 94 7.36 -6.41 -25.52
C ASP A 94 6.38 -7.58 -25.40
N LEU A 95 5.86 -7.82 -24.21
CA LEU A 95 4.84 -8.87 -23.98
C LEU A 95 3.43 -8.42 -24.34
N GLY A 96 3.23 -7.14 -24.54
CA GLY A 96 1.90 -6.58 -24.81
C GLY A 96 1.25 -5.92 -23.59
#